data_92290c8265dcff0c9e29a0aefb1bc610
#
_entry.id   92290c8265dcff0c9e29a0aefb1bc610
#
_cell.length_a   1.000
_cell.length_b   1.000
_cell.length_c   1.000
_cell.angle_alpha   90.00
_cell.angle_beta   90.00
_cell.angle_gamma   90.00
#
_symmetry.space_group_name_H-M   'P 1'
#
loop_
_entity.id
_entity.type
_entity.pdbx_description
1 polymer ?
#
loop_
_entity_poly.entity_id
_entity_poly.type
_entity_poly.pdbx_seq_one_letter_code
_entity_poly.pdbx_strand_id
1 'polypeptide(L)'
;MARLSSIQPSLQHNRTVRFLILLLPLLAFITVPLPVHASGLLEITELLTHPEQYDRQEVVVSGQVTNVQLATNRQGEPAYGFLLKDQAGTLKIISLGQIEVREGDQVIVEGVFSRLRQAGRMIIYNEIKALSIKPMNRLNPDLVG
;
A
#
# COMPACT_ATOMS: atom_id res chain seq x y z
N MET A 1 42.10 71.53 44.59
CA MET A 1 41.86 71.25 43.14
C MET A 1 41.42 69.78 43.02
N ALA A 2 40.13 69.54 42.98
CA ALA A 2 39.57 68.20 42.85
C ALA A 2 39.16 67.98 41.38
N ARG A 3 39.72 66.96 40.75
CA ARG A 3 39.26 66.51 39.45
C ARG A 3 38.25 65.44 39.69
N LEU A 4 36.98 65.75 39.33
CA LEU A 4 35.93 64.79 39.18
C LEU A 4 36.15 64.03 37.90
N SER A 5 36.50 62.76 38.00
CA SER A 5 36.49 61.85 36.88
C SER A 5 35.09 61.23 36.78
N SER A 6 34.40 61.62 35.78
CA SER A 6 33.09 61.08 35.41
C SER A 6 33.19 59.61 34.96
N ILE A 7 32.66 58.73 35.73
CA ILE A 7 32.47 57.34 35.33
C ILE A 7 31.25 57.29 34.43
N GLN A 8 31.47 57.06 33.17
CA GLN A 8 30.37 56.70 32.26
C GLN A 8 30.06 55.21 32.40
N PRO A 9 28.80 54.84 32.62
CA PRO A 9 28.42 53.43 32.51
C PRO A 9 28.35 53.07 31.02
N SER A 10 29.20 52.15 30.63
CA SER A 10 29.11 51.54 29.31
C SER A 10 27.84 50.71 29.25
N LEU A 11 26.91 51.17 28.44
CA LEU A 11 25.76 50.38 27.99
C LEU A 11 26.27 49.22 27.14
N GLN A 12 26.62 48.13 27.78
CA GLN A 12 26.74 46.88 27.05
C GLN A 12 25.33 46.42 26.67
N HIS A 13 24.98 46.77 25.47
CA HIS A 13 23.76 46.25 24.83
C HIS A 13 23.93 44.75 24.66
N ASN A 14 23.00 44.02 25.27
CA ASN A 14 22.81 42.60 25.14
C ASN A 14 22.65 42.20 23.67
N ARG A 15 23.74 41.95 22.99
CA ARG A 15 23.75 41.34 21.66
C ARG A 15 23.33 39.87 21.68
N THR A 16 23.29 39.27 22.86
CA THR A 16 22.95 37.86 23.05
C THR A 16 21.44 37.55 23.02
N VAL A 17 20.60 38.56 23.27
CA VAL A 17 19.14 38.33 23.26
C VAL A 17 18.53 38.39 21.83
N ARG A 18 19.21 39.01 20.88
CA ARG A 18 18.72 39.11 19.50
C ARG A 18 19.00 37.86 18.67
N PHE A 19 19.92 36.99 19.08
CA PHE A 19 20.19 35.74 18.36
C PHE A 19 19.24 34.59 18.73
N LEU A 20 18.55 34.67 19.87
CA LEU A 20 17.67 33.62 20.35
C LEU A 20 16.28 33.68 19.71
N ILE A 21 15.90 34.80 19.12
CA ILE A 21 14.59 35.00 18.50
C ILE A 21 14.56 34.61 17.03
N LEU A 22 15.70 34.45 16.39
CA LEU A 22 15.82 34.11 14.96
C LEU A 22 15.96 32.63 14.66
N LEU A 23 15.97 31.76 15.69
CA LEU A 23 16.15 30.31 15.54
C LEU A 23 14.85 29.52 15.75
N LEU A 24 13.73 30.18 15.95
CA LEU A 24 12.45 29.52 16.28
C LEU A 24 11.42 29.37 15.14
N PRO A 25 11.60 29.81 13.90
CA PRO A 25 10.57 29.52 12.88
C PRO A 25 11.02 28.51 11.83
N LEU A 26 11.98 27.63 12.11
CA LEU A 26 12.38 26.64 11.10
C LEU A 26 12.01 25.20 11.46
N LEU A 27 11.01 25.01 12.33
CA LEU A 27 10.22 23.80 12.34
C LEU A 27 9.02 23.98 11.41
N ALA A 28 9.31 24.26 10.15
CA ALA A 28 8.33 24.08 9.10
C ALA A 28 8.00 22.58 9.11
N PHE A 29 6.80 22.26 9.58
CA PHE A 29 6.17 20.96 9.41
C PHE A 29 6.22 20.62 7.94
N ILE A 30 7.20 19.80 7.56
CA ILE A 30 7.14 19.09 6.28
C ILE A 30 6.04 18.06 6.48
N THR A 31 4.80 18.46 6.29
CA THR A 31 3.70 17.54 6.07
C THR A 31 3.96 16.90 4.71
N VAL A 32 4.70 15.80 4.72
CA VAL A 32 4.77 14.94 3.56
C VAL A 32 3.34 14.38 3.40
N PRO A 33 2.63 14.74 2.33
CA PRO A 33 1.37 14.09 2.05
C PRO A 33 1.69 12.62 1.81
N LEU A 34 1.32 11.76 2.74
CA LEU A 34 1.30 10.33 2.48
C LEU A 34 0.31 10.13 1.34
N PRO A 35 0.69 9.46 0.26
CA PRO A 35 -0.26 9.13 -0.78
C PRO A 35 -1.31 8.20 -0.15
N VAL A 36 -2.47 8.76 0.14
CA VAL A 36 -3.67 7.98 0.41
C VAL A 36 -4.05 7.40 -0.95
N HIS A 37 -3.56 6.21 -1.22
CA HIS A 37 -4.08 5.42 -2.32
C HIS A 37 -5.48 5.00 -1.87
N ALA A 38 -6.48 5.71 -2.35
CA ALA A 38 -7.82 5.19 -2.36
C ALA A 38 -7.75 3.93 -3.24
N SER A 39 -7.75 2.75 -2.62
CA SER A 39 -7.75 1.46 -3.30
C SER A 39 -9.11 1.29 -3.97
N GLY A 40 -9.30 1.97 -5.09
CA GLY A 40 -10.43 1.75 -5.97
C GLY A 40 -10.31 0.38 -6.63
N LEU A 41 -11.44 -0.18 -7.05
CA LEU A 41 -11.47 -1.40 -7.84
C LEU A 41 -10.71 -1.16 -9.15
N LEU A 42 -9.65 -1.93 -9.38
CA LEU A 42 -8.83 -1.87 -10.57
C LEU A 42 -9.26 -2.92 -11.60
N GLU A 43 -9.16 -2.59 -12.87
CA GLU A 43 -9.29 -3.57 -13.93
C GLU A 43 -8.02 -4.40 -14.07
N ILE A 44 -8.14 -5.68 -14.39
CA ILE A 44 -7.00 -6.57 -14.57
C ILE A 44 -6.08 -6.04 -15.69
N THR A 45 -6.66 -5.46 -16.74
CA THR A 45 -5.92 -4.84 -17.84
C THR A 45 -4.97 -3.74 -17.36
N GLU A 46 -5.41 -2.90 -16.42
CA GLU A 46 -4.59 -1.83 -15.88
C GLU A 46 -3.33 -2.38 -15.21
N LEU A 47 -3.48 -3.42 -14.37
CA LEU A 47 -2.35 -4.10 -13.73
C LEU A 47 -1.40 -4.76 -14.73
N LEU A 48 -1.95 -5.33 -15.80
CA LEU A 48 -1.14 -6.02 -16.82
C LEU A 48 -0.44 -5.06 -17.78
N THR A 49 -1.00 -3.87 -17.98
CA THR A 49 -0.44 -2.85 -18.87
C THR A 49 0.63 -2.01 -18.18
N HIS A 50 0.43 -1.72 -16.90
CA HIS A 50 1.34 -0.87 -16.10
C HIS A 50 1.81 -1.58 -14.81
N PRO A 51 2.37 -2.79 -14.89
CA PRO A 51 2.65 -3.61 -13.70
C PRO A 51 3.69 -2.98 -12.76
N GLU A 52 4.58 -2.13 -13.29
CA GLU A 52 5.58 -1.43 -12.49
C GLU A 52 4.99 -0.39 -11.54
N GLN A 53 3.82 0.19 -11.88
CA GLN A 53 3.16 1.19 -11.05
C GLN A 53 2.54 0.57 -9.80
N TYR A 54 2.18 -0.70 -9.87
CA TYR A 54 1.48 -1.42 -8.81
C TYR A 54 2.35 -2.43 -8.08
N ASP A 55 3.61 -2.56 -8.48
CA ASP A 55 4.51 -3.55 -7.87
C ASP A 55 4.66 -3.33 -6.37
N ARG A 56 4.38 -4.38 -5.58
CA ARG A 56 4.37 -4.39 -4.11
C ARG A 56 3.31 -3.49 -3.47
N GLN A 57 2.30 -3.09 -4.22
CA GLN A 57 1.19 -2.31 -3.71
C GLN A 57 -0.01 -3.21 -3.44
N GLU A 58 -0.82 -2.79 -2.49
CA GLU A 58 -2.13 -3.37 -2.24
C GLU A 58 -3.10 -2.90 -3.30
N VAL A 59 -3.80 -3.86 -3.91
CA VAL A 59 -4.73 -3.63 -5.01
C VAL A 59 -6.03 -4.38 -4.74
N VAL A 60 -7.11 -3.89 -5.33
CA VAL A 60 -8.43 -4.53 -5.30
C VAL A 60 -8.86 -4.79 -6.74
N VAL A 61 -9.14 -6.04 -7.06
CA VAL A 61 -9.58 -6.48 -8.39
C VAL A 61 -10.80 -7.37 -8.29
N SER A 62 -11.58 -7.48 -9.34
CA SER A 62 -12.71 -8.41 -9.41
C SER A 62 -12.67 -9.24 -10.68
N GLY A 63 -13.27 -10.41 -10.62
CA GLY A 63 -13.37 -11.29 -11.77
C GLY A 63 -13.97 -12.66 -11.43
N GLN A 64 -13.93 -13.53 -12.40
CA GLN A 64 -14.39 -14.91 -12.29
C GLN A 64 -13.23 -15.83 -11.94
N VAL A 65 -13.44 -16.69 -10.97
CA VAL A 65 -12.49 -17.73 -10.56
C VAL A 65 -12.46 -18.85 -11.59
N THR A 66 -11.25 -19.19 -12.03
CA THR A 66 -11.01 -20.32 -12.93
C THR A 66 -9.72 -21.03 -12.52
N ASN A 67 -9.59 -22.31 -12.88
CA ASN A 67 -8.38 -23.12 -12.68
C ASN A 67 -7.90 -23.12 -11.22
N VAL A 68 -8.76 -23.56 -10.30
CA VAL A 68 -8.41 -23.67 -8.87
C VAL A 68 -7.45 -24.83 -8.64
N GLN A 69 -6.33 -24.57 -8.00
CA GLN A 69 -5.29 -25.55 -7.70
C GLN A 69 -4.89 -25.51 -6.23
N LEU A 70 -4.81 -26.70 -5.62
CA LEU A 70 -4.27 -26.85 -4.27
C LEU A 70 -2.74 -26.74 -4.30
N ALA A 71 -2.21 -26.15 -3.25
CA ALA A 71 -0.78 -26.03 -3.02
C ALA A 71 -0.44 -26.12 -1.54
N THR A 72 0.82 -26.18 -1.23
CA THR A 72 1.37 -25.98 0.12
C THR A 72 2.46 -24.93 0.06
N ASN A 73 2.57 -24.12 1.10
CA ASN A 73 3.67 -23.17 1.19
C ASN A 73 4.97 -23.87 1.65
N ARG A 74 6.07 -23.12 1.78
CA ARG A 74 7.37 -23.68 2.18
C ARG A 74 7.37 -24.25 3.60
N GLN A 75 6.45 -23.83 4.45
CA GLN A 75 6.27 -24.30 5.83
C GLN A 75 5.34 -25.53 5.91
N GLY A 76 4.82 -26.01 4.76
CA GLY A 76 3.90 -27.13 4.70
C GLY A 76 2.45 -26.76 5.03
N GLU A 77 2.14 -25.47 5.14
CA GLU A 77 0.78 -25.01 5.40
C GLU A 77 -0.06 -25.01 4.11
N PRO A 78 -1.38 -25.28 4.24
CA PRO A 78 -2.29 -25.24 3.11
C PRO A 78 -2.25 -23.89 2.39
N ALA A 79 -2.28 -23.96 1.08
CA ALA A 79 -2.42 -22.81 0.19
C ALA A 79 -3.22 -23.25 -1.03
N TYR A 80 -3.73 -22.28 -1.79
CA TYR A 80 -4.34 -22.53 -3.08
C TYR A 80 -4.08 -21.39 -4.02
N GLY A 81 -4.17 -21.66 -5.30
CA GLY A 81 -4.06 -20.66 -6.33
C GLY A 81 -5.20 -20.80 -7.32
N PHE A 82 -5.52 -19.73 -7.99
CA PHE A 82 -6.49 -19.73 -9.09
C PHE A 82 -6.18 -18.60 -10.08
N LEU A 83 -6.83 -18.66 -11.21
CA LEU A 83 -6.82 -17.58 -12.18
C LEU A 83 -8.09 -16.75 -12.00
N LEU A 84 -7.90 -15.45 -11.85
CA LEU A 84 -8.97 -14.47 -11.86
C LEU A 84 -9.09 -13.89 -13.25
N LYS A 85 -10.25 -14.06 -13.88
CA LYS A 85 -10.52 -13.64 -15.25
C LYS A 85 -11.58 -12.55 -15.28
N ASP A 86 -11.32 -11.47 -16.00
CA ASP A 86 -12.29 -10.47 -16.41
C ASP A 86 -12.44 -10.46 -17.94
N GLN A 87 -13.11 -9.46 -18.51
CA GLN A 87 -13.32 -9.33 -19.95
C GLN A 87 -12.00 -9.06 -20.72
N ALA A 88 -11.00 -8.55 -20.06
CA ALA A 88 -9.81 -8.00 -20.67
C ALA A 88 -8.53 -8.81 -20.39
N GLY A 89 -8.52 -9.65 -19.35
CA GLY A 89 -7.33 -10.39 -19.01
C GLY A 89 -7.52 -11.47 -17.96
N THR A 90 -6.39 -12.08 -17.59
CA THR A 90 -6.32 -13.13 -16.58
C THR A 90 -5.14 -12.85 -15.66
N LEU A 91 -5.37 -12.93 -14.37
CA LEU A 91 -4.38 -12.67 -13.34
C LEU A 91 -4.28 -13.84 -12.38
N LYS A 92 -3.06 -14.20 -11.98
CA LYS A 92 -2.85 -15.27 -11.02
C LYS A 92 -3.06 -14.76 -9.60
N ILE A 93 -3.84 -15.49 -8.83
CA ILE A 93 -4.07 -15.24 -7.41
C ILE A 93 -3.52 -16.42 -6.61
N ILE A 94 -2.86 -16.11 -5.50
CA ILE A 94 -2.44 -17.11 -4.50
C ILE A 94 -2.99 -16.69 -3.14
N SER A 95 -3.51 -17.66 -2.39
CA SER A 95 -4.03 -17.47 -1.04
C SER A 95 -3.48 -18.53 -0.10
N LEU A 96 -3.25 -18.14 1.15
CA LEU A 96 -2.90 -19.07 2.22
C LEU A 96 -4.18 -19.58 2.90
N GLY A 97 -4.13 -20.79 3.42
CA GLY A 97 -5.25 -21.41 4.10
C GLY A 97 -6.03 -22.39 3.24
N GLN A 98 -7.24 -22.73 3.72
CA GLN A 98 -8.15 -23.63 3.00
C GLN A 98 -8.87 -22.92 1.86
N ILE A 99 -9.32 -23.70 0.89
CA ILE A 99 -10.06 -23.16 -0.27
C ILE A 99 -11.36 -22.50 0.18
N GLU A 100 -11.53 -21.24 -0.19
CA GLU A 100 -12.77 -20.47 0.06
C GLU A 100 -13.53 -20.13 -1.22
N VAL A 101 -13.04 -20.56 -2.38
CA VAL A 101 -13.61 -20.25 -3.70
C VAL A 101 -13.85 -21.50 -4.51
N ARG A 102 -14.73 -21.40 -5.51
CA ARG A 102 -15.04 -22.46 -6.47
C ARG A 102 -14.88 -21.95 -7.89
N GLU A 103 -14.66 -22.87 -8.82
CA GLU A 103 -14.73 -22.56 -10.25
C GLU A 103 -16.03 -21.84 -10.61
N GLY A 104 -15.91 -20.73 -11.30
CA GLY A 104 -17.06 -19.94 -11.76
C GLY A 104 -17.53 -18.86 -10.78
N ASP A 105 -17.05 -18.86 -9.54
CA ASP A 105 -17.41 -17.82 -8.58
C ASP A 105 -16.97 -16.43 -9.09
N GLN A 106 -17.85 -15.43 -8.90
CA GLN A 106 -17.50 -14.02 -9.06
C GLN A 106 -17.00 -13.50 -7.72
N VAL A 107 -15.78 -12.99 -7.69
CA VAL A 107 -15.13 -12.55 -6.45
C VAL A 107 -14.49 -11.18 -6.58
N ILE A 108 -14.35 -10.51 -5.43
CA ILE A 108 -13.47 -9.36 -5.25
C ILE A 108 -12.26 -9.85 -4.46
N VAL A 109 -11.08 -9.60 -4.97
CA VAL A 109 -9.80 -9.95 -4.35
C VAL A 109 -9.07 -8.68 -3.96
N GLU A 110 -8.72 -8.58 -2.70
CA GLU A 110 -7.81 -7.57 -2.14
C GLU A 110 -6.50 -8.25 -1.78
N GLY A 111 -5.39 -7.71 -2.21
CA GLY A 111 -4.09 -8.32 -1.95
C GLY A 111 -2.92 -7.52 -2.49
N VAL A 112 -1.72 -8.03 -2.26
CA VAL A 112 -0.48 -7.39 -2.70
C VAL A 112 -0.10 -7.91 -4.08
N PHE A 113 0.00 -6.99 -5.03
CA PHE A 113 0.44 -7.30 -6.38
C PHE A 113 1.97 -7.42 -6.44
N SER A 114 2.45 -8.39 -7.18
CA SER A 114 3.86 -8.59 -7.45
C SER A 114 4.07 -8.77 -8.96
N ARG A 115 4.77 -7.82 -9.56
CA ARG A 115 5.16 -7.90 -10.98
C ARG A 115 6.07 -9.09 -11.24
N LEU A 116 7.00 -9.33 -10.32
CA LEU A 116 7.99 -10.40 -10.39
C LEU A 116 8.17 -11.02 -9.01
N ARG A 117 8.04 -12.34 -8.93
CA ARG A 117 8.35 -13.09 -7.72
C ARG A 117 9.21 -14.30 -8.04
N GLN A 118 10.33 -14.46 -7.35
CA GLN A 118 11.14 -15.65 -7.44
C GLN A 118 10.62 -16.73 -6.47
N ALA A 119 10.31 -17.89 -7.01
CA ALA A 119 9.91 -19.07 -6.26
C ALA A 119 10.87 -20.23 -6.57
N GLY A 120 11.91 -20.37 -5.77
CA GLY A 120 12.99 -21.32 -6.04
C GLY A 120 13.73 -20.94 -7.33
N ARG A 121 13.66 -21.82 -8.34
CA ARG A 121 14.25 -21.59 -9.68
C ARG A 121 13.27 -21.00 -10.68
N MET A 122 11.99 -20.84 -10.30
CA MET A 122 10.97 -20.27 -11.17
C MET A 122 10.81 -18.78 -10.92
N ILE A 123 10.52 -18.06 -11.99
CA ILE A 123 10.08 -16.66 -11.93
C ILE A 123 8.60 -16.65 -12.26
N ILE A 124 7.83 -16.06 -11.36
CA ILE A 124 6.38 -15.88 -11.50
C ILE A 124 6.13 -14.42 -11.80
N TYR A 125 5.35 -14.17 -12.83
CA TYR A 125 5.01 -12.82 -13.28
C TYR A 125 3.56 -12.51 -12.92
N ASN A 126 3.30 -11.25 -12.54
CA ASN A 126 1.97 -10.68 -12.36
C ASN A 126 1.07 -11.58 -11.49
N GLU A 127 1.35 -11.62 -10.20
CA GLU A 127 0.62 -12.42 -9.21
C GLU A 127 0.10 -11.51 -8.10
N ILE A 128 -1.11 -11.78 -7.61
CA ILE A 128 -1.60 -11.19 -6.36
C ILE A 128 -1.53 -12.25 -5.25
N LYS A 129 -0.90 -11.88 -4.14
CA LYS A 129 -1.05 -12.60 -2.87
C LYS A 129 -2.27 -12.04 -2.16
N ALA A 130 -3.35 -12.81 -2.13
CA ALA A 130 -4.61 -12.39 -1.53
C ALA A 130 -4.49 -12.19 -0.01
N LEU A 131 -5.05 -11.11 0.47
CA LEU A 131 -5.29 -10.79 1.87
C LEU A 131 -6.75 -11.06 2.23
N SER A 132 -7.66 -10.81 1.29
CA SER A 132 -9.09 -11.03 1.43
C SER A 132 -9.71 -11.43 0.09
N ILE A 133 -10.65 -12.36 0.12
CA ILE A 133 -11.44 -12.78 -1.04
C ILE A 133 -12.90 -12.76 -0.64
N LYS A 134 -13.72 -11.97 -1.35
CA LYS A 134 -15.15 -11.80 -1.06
C LYS A 134 -15.97 -12.26 -2.26
N PRO A 135 -16.83 -13.28 -2.11
CA PRO A 135 -17.76 -13.67 -3.18
C PRO A 135 -18.76 -12.54 -3.47
N MET A 136 -18.90 -12.15 -4.72
CA MET A 136 -19.89 -11.13 -5.14
C MET A 136 -21.34 -11.63 -5.04
N ASN A 137 -21.57 -12.93 -5.16
CA ASN A 137 -22.91 -13.54 -5.14
C ASN A 137 -23.53 -13.64 -3.74
N ARG A 138 -22.83 -13.24 -2.70
CA ARG A 138 -23.32 -13.17 -1.32
C ARG A 138 -23.75 -11.76 -0.89
N LEU A 139 -23.86 -10.82 -1.81
CA LEU A 139 -24.64 -9.62 -1.56
C LEU A 139 -26.10 -10.06 -1.52
N ASN A 140 -26.58 -10.18 -0.29
CA ASN A 140 -27.85 -10.71 0.15
C ASN A 140 -29.00 -10.31 -0.78
N PRO A 141 -29.72 -11.27 -1.44
CA PRO A 141 -30.88 -10.94 -2.24
C PRO A 141 -32.02 -10.32 -1.41
N ASP A 142 -31.96 -10.39 -0.08
CA ASP A 142 -32.97 -9.85 0.84
C ASP A 142 -32.88 -8.33 1.06
N LEU A 143 -31.92 -7.64 0.44
CA LEU A 143 -31.80 -6.17 0.51
C LEU A 143 -32.28 -5.46 -0.75
N VAL A 144 -32.89 -6.18 -1.70
CA VAL A 144 -33.58 -5.62 -2.86
C VAL A 144 -35.08 -5.76 -2.61
N GLY A 145 -35.57 -4.91 -1.73
CA GLY A 145 -36.98 -4.73 -1.50
C GLY A 145 -37.40 -3.34 -1.96
#